data_2c415bba4193acf93ac6195fb6e4029e
#
_entry.id   2c415bba4193acf93ac6195fb6e4029e
#
_cell.length_a   1.000
_cell.length_b   1.000
_cell.length_c   1.000
_cell.angle_alpha   90.00
_cell.angle_beta   90.00
_cell.angle_gamma   90.00
#
_symmetry.space_group_name_H-M   'P 1'
#
loop_
_entity.id
_entity.type
_entity.pdbx_description
1 polymer ?
#
loop_
_entity_poly.entity_id
_entity_poly.type
_entity_poly.pdbx_seq_one_letter_code
_entity_poly.pdbx_strand_id
1 'polypeptide(L)'
;ASDVYKRQIFMLDSAMKDQLSGIFSGLVSQYVFDIQVAPDHESRQELIDLLGDVASCSDHLSCSVADGEGLQFTIVKDGMPTGIRFRAVPNGHEFTSLLLAVLNSDGKGKNIPDESICARVRALNGPIKLTTYVSLTCTNCPDVVQALNVMATLNSRITHETVDGAINQKEVEAMKVQGVPSVFADGRLINVGRSDLGELLSKLEAQYGINEGGVDNSVEKPVKNYDVLIVGGGPAGAASAIYSARKGLNVAVIAERIGGQVKETVGIENLISVPQTTGKQLANDLLMHINDYPVDILEHRRVDKVELDGSAKLLTTSTGERFSAPALIVATGASWRKLNVPGEADYIGKGVAFCPHCDGPFYKGKHVAVVGGGNSGIEAAIDLAGICSKVTVLEFMDELKADQVLQEKAKSLPNVEVFLHSQSLEVVGDGDKVTGCLLYTSDA
;
A
#
# COMPACT_ATOMS: atom_id res chain seq x y z
N ALA A 1 -6.93 -36.51 4.81
CA ALA A 1 -6.13 -36.61 3.59
C ALA A 1 -5.56 -35.24 3.29
N SER A 2 -4.26 -35.16 3.40
CA SER A 2 -3.44 -33.98 3.21
C SER A 2 -3.46 -33.56 1.74
N ASP A 3 -4.18 -32.53 1.36
CA ASP A 3 -3.85 -31.75 0.19
C ASP A 3 -2.94 -30.60 0.64
N VAL A 4 -1.66 -30.93 0.66
CA VAL A 4 -0.56 -29.98 0.60
C VAL A 4 -0.80 -29.15 -0.68
N TYR A 5 -1.10 -27.87 -0.54
CA TYR A 5 -0.97 -26.92 -1.62
C TYR A 5 0.44 -27.11 -2.19
N LYS A 6 0.55 -27.76 -3.34
CA LYS A 6 1.79 -27.79 -4.11
C LYS A 6 2.14 -26.34 -4.38
N ARG A 7 3.14 -25.80 -3.67
CA ARG A 7 3.80 -24.56 -4.05
C ARG A 7 4.20 -24.72 -5.51
N GLN A 8 3.54 -24.02 -6.38
CA GLN A 8 3.90 -23.98 -7.79
C GLN A 8 5.25 -23.29 -7.83
N ILE A 9 6.32 -24.03 -8.17
CA ILE A 9 7.66 -23.46 -8.33
C ILE A 9 7.51 -22.34 -9.37
N PHE A 10 7.72 -21.10 -8.96
CA PHE A 10 7.65 -19.95 -9.85
C PHE A 10 8.95 -19.91 -10.65
N MET A 11 8.95 -20.53 -11.82
CA MET A 11 10.04 -20.43 -12.79
C MET A 11 9.66 -19.38 -13.83
N LEU A 12 10.61 -18.48 -14.12
CA LEU A 12 10.44 -17.49 -15.19
C LEU A 12 10.47 -18.24 -16.54
N ASP A 13 9.38 -18.14 -17.28
CA ASP A 13 9.36 -18.63 -18.65
C ASP A 13 10.20 -17.74 -19.59
N SER A 14 10.44 -18.20 -20.82
CA SER A 14 11.26 -17.47 -21.78
C SER A 14 10.68 -16.10 -22.11
N ALA A 15 9.36 -15.97 -22.20
CA ALA A 15 8.69 -14.70 -22.52
C ALA A 15 8.87 -13.68 -21.39
N MET A 16 8.79 -14.12 -20.14
CA MET A 16 9.07 -13.26 -18.98
C MET A 16 10.55 -12.85 -18.94
N LYS A 17 11.48 -13.77 -19.22
CA LYS A 17 12.93 -13.46 -19.27
C LYS A 17 13.23 -12.43 -20.36
N ASP A 18 12.62 -12.53 -21.54
CA ASP A 18 12.76 -11.56 -22.62
C ASP A 18 12.26 -10.17 -22.21
N GLN A 19 11.11 -10.11 -21.52
CA GLN A 19 10.57 -8.85 -20.98
C GLN A 19 11.50 -8.24 -19.92
N LEU A 20 12.01 -9.06 -18.98
CA LEU A 20 12.95 -8.61 -17.97
C LEU A 20 14.27 -8.12 -18.57
N SER A 21 14.79 -8.78 -19.60
CA SER A 21 15.97 -8.33 -20.33
C SER A 21 15.74 -6.95 -20.93
N GLY A 22 14.55 -6.70 -21.49
CA GLY A 22 14.17 -5.37 -21.97
C GLY A 22 14.10 -4.32 -20.84
N ILE A 23 13.56 -4.68 -19.69
CA ILE A 23 13.45 -3.80 -18.52
C ILE A 23 14.85 -3.44 -17.97
N PHE A 24 15.75 -4.42 -17.86
CA PHE A 24 17.08 -4.26 -17.31
C PHE A 24 18.14 -3.75 -18.30
N SER A 25 17.79 -3.61 -19.58
CA SER A 25 18.74 -3.13 -20.63
C SER A 25 19.28 -1.72 -20.34
N GLY A 26 18.58 -0.93 -19.53
CA GLY A 26 18.98 0.42 -19.13
C GLY A 26 19.85 0.50 -17.87
N LEU A 27 20.17 -0.61 -17.20
CA LEU A 27 21.01 -0.60 -16.01
C LEU A 27 22.43 -0.13 -16.35
N VAL A 28 23.02 0.65 -15.44
CA VAL A 28 24.39 1.18 -15.58
C VAL A 28 25.31 0.68 -14.47
N SER A 29 24.78 0.34 -13.29
CA SER A 29 25.55 -0.17 -12.14
C SER A 29 25.54 -1.69 -12.11
N GLN A 30 26.50 -2.27 -11.36
CA GLN A 30 26.55 -3.72 -11.13
C GLN A 30 25.80 -4.07 -9.87
N TYR A 31 24.95 -5.08 -9.93
CA TYR A 31 24.14 -5.57 -8.80
C TYR A 31 24.46 -7.01 -8.48
N VAL A 32 24.53 -7.28 -7.18
CA VAL A 32 24.68 -8.65 -6.65
C VAL A 32 23.53 -8.92 -5.71
N PHE A 33 22.82 -10.00 -5.94
CA PHE A 33 21.94 -10.59 -4.94
C PHE A 33 22.80 -11.43 -4.00
N ASP A 34 23.14 -10.85 -2.84
CA ASP A 34 23.94 -11.52 -1.80
C ASP A 34 23.03 -12.40 -0.96
N ILE A 35 22.99 -13.70 -1.30
CA ILE A 35 22.08 -14.69 -0.74
C ILE A 35 22.77 -15.38 0.43
N GLN A 36 22.14 -15.32 1.60
CA GLN A 36 22.55 -16.03 2.80
C GLN A 36 21.40 -16.91 3.27
N VAL A 37 21.56 -18.21 3.20
CA VAL A 37 20.48 -19.14 3.46
C VAL A 37 20.98 -20.43 4.12
N ALA A 38 20.24 -20.94 5.11
CA ALA A 38 20.61 -22.19 5.78
C ALA A 38 20.62 -23.36 4.79
N PRO A 39 21.60 -24.26 4.89
CA PRO A 39 21.76 -25.37 3.96
C PRO A 39 20.52 -26.28 3.86
N ASP A 40 19.79 -26.42 4.95
CA ASP A 40 18.61 -27.27 5.10
C ASP A 40 17.28 -26.52 4.99
N HIS A 41 17.30 -25.23 4.63
CA HIS A 41 16.07 -24.44 4.51
C HIS A 41 15.22 -24.93 3.35
N GLU A 42 13.94 -25.22 3.58
CA GLU A 42 13.01 -25.79 2.59
C GLU A 42 12.86 -24.98 1.30
N SER A 43 12.97 -23.64 1.38
CA SER A 43 12.87 -22.73 0.23
C SER A 43 14.22 -22.27 -0.31
N ARG A 44 15.36 -22.91 0.11
CA ARG A 44 16.70 -22.56 -0.36
C ARG A 44 16.81 -22.59 -1.88
N GLN A 45 16.41 -23.72 -2.47
CA GLN A 45 16.55 -23.90 -3.92
C GLN A 45 15.62 -22.95 -4.69
N GLU A 46 14.38 -22.75 -4.21
CA GLU A 46 13.43 -21.83 -4.82
C GLU A 46 13.96 -20.39 -4.88
N LEU A 47 14.60 -19.91 -3.79
CA LEU A 47 15.20 -18.58 -3.77
C LEU A 47 16.36 -18.46 -4.75
N ILE A 48 17.27 -19.45 -4.76
CA ILE A 48 18.45 -19.44 -5.64
C ILE A 48 18.03 -19.49 -7.11
N ASP A 49 17.05 -20.33 -7.46
CA ASP A 49 16.55 -20.46 -8.82
C ASP A 49 15.88 -19.17 -9.29
N LEU A 50 15.00 -18.58 -8.47
CA LEU A 50 14.33 -17.33 -8.80
C LEU A 50 15.33 -16.19 -9.04
N LEU A 51 16.26 -15.97 -8.10
CA LEU A 51 17.23 -14.88 -8.23
C LEU A 51 18.25 -15.16 -9.34
N GLY A 52 18.62 -16.42 -9.57
CA GLY A 52 19.44 -16.84 -10.70
C GLY A 52 18.76 -16.57 -12.04
N ASP A 53 17.48 -16.87 -12.15
CA ASP A 53 16.68 -16.58 -13.34
C ASP A 53 16.60 -15.06 -13.60
N VAL A 54 16.35 -14.26 -12.56
CA VAL A 54 16.35 -12.79 -12.67
C VAL A 54 17.74 -12.26 -13.08
N ALA A 55 18.81 -12.79 -12.46
CA ALA A 55 20.17 -12.38 -12.75
C ALA A 55 20.59 -12.74 -14.20
N SER A 56 20.08 -13.83 -14.73
CA SER A 56 20.34 -14.25 -16.12
C SER A 56 19.80 -13.28 -17.19
N CYS A 57 18.93 -12.33 -16.79
CA CYS A 57 18.30 -11.39 -17.71
C CYS A 57 19.14 -10.13 -17.99
N SER A 58 20.30 -9.96 -17.35
CA SER A 58 21.20 -8.81 -17.58
C SER A 58 22.63 -9.10 -17.14
N ASP A 59 23.62 -8.66 -17.91
CA ASP A 59 25.04 -8.72 -17.53
C ASP A 59 25.39 -7.80 -16.33
N HIS A 60 24.46 -6.94 -15.92
CA HIS A 60 24.57 -6.09 -14.75
C HIS A 60 24.10 -6.76 -13.45
N LEU A 61 23.54 -7.97 -13.52
CA LEU A 61 23.00 -8.70 -12.39
C LEU A 61 23.79 -10.00 -12.16
N SER A 62 24.01 -10.33 -10.89
CA SER A 62 24.65 -11.59 -10.51
C SER A 62 24.16 -12.04 -9.14
N CYS A 63 24.46 -13.30 -8.78
CA CYS A 63 24.16 -13.88 -7.48
C CYS A 63 25.46 -14.30 -6.78
N SER A 64 25.52 -14.04 -5.47
CA SER A 64 26.47 -14.63 -4.54
C SER A 64 25.70 -15.50 -3.55
N VAL A 65 26.10 -16.74 -3.33
CA VAL A 65 25.40 -17.66 -2.44
C VAL A 65 26.36 -18.12 -1.34
N ALA A 66 25.95 -17.92 -0.09
CA ALA A 66 26.66 -18.39 1.08
C ALA A 66 25.70 -19.09 2.05
N ASP A 67 26.25 -19.96 2.89
CA ASP A 67 25.51 -20.54 4.00
C ASP A 67 25.32 -19.48 5.10
N GLY A 68 24.11 -19.41 5.64
CA GLY A 68 23.72 -18.45 6.67
C GLY A 68 22.58 -18.96 7.53
N GLU A 69 22.05 -18.12 8.40
CA GLU A 69 20.87 -18.44 9.19
C GLU A 69 19.58 -18.04 8.46
N GLY A 70 18.58 -18.93 8.51
CA GLY A 70 17.26 -18.69 7.91
C GLY A 70 17.31 -18.58 6.39
N LEU A 71 16.54 -17.65 5.84
CA LEU A 71 16.47 -17.37 4.40
C LEU A 71 16.43 -15.87 4.19
N GLN A 72 17.46 -15.33 3.51
CA GLN A 72 17.56 -13.90 3.22
C GLN A 72 18.49 -13.61 2.05
N PHE A 73 18.31 -12.42 1.46
CA PHE A 73 19.30 -11.83 0.57
C PHE A 73 19.29 -10.30 0.68
N THR A 74 20.42 -9.70 0.36
CA THR A 74 20.60 -8.26 0.33
C THR A 74 20.94 -7.84 -1.11
N ILE A 75 20.41 -6.70 -1.55
CA ILE A 75 20.77 -6.11 -2.83
C ILE A 75 22.01 -5.25 -2.64
N VAL A 76 23.08 -5.60 -3.33
CA VAL A 76 24.37 -4.91 -3.30
C VAL A 76 24.57 -4.20 -4.65
N LYS A 77 24.88 -2.92 -4.64
CA LYS A 77 25.15 -2.08 -5.80
C LYS A 77 26.62 -1.66 -5.80
N ASP A 78 27.37 -1.96 -6.86
CA ASP A 78 28.78 -1.59 -7.00
C ASP A 78 29.64 -1.91 -5.76
N GLY A 79 29.37 -3.08 -5.15
CA GLY A 79 30.04 -3.57 -3.95
C GLY A 79 29.54 -2.98 -2.61
N MET A 80 28.54 -2.09 -2.62
CA MET A 80 27.97 -1.47 -1.42
C MET A 80 26.52 -1.92 -1.22
N PRO A 81 26.11 -2.31 0.03
CA PRO A 81 24.72 -2.62 0.31
C PRO A 81 23.80 -1.42 0.04
N THR A 82 22.69 -1.65 -0.64
CA THR A 82 21.66 -0.62 -0.90
C THR A 82 20.80 -0.26 0.31
N GLY A 83 20.94 -0.99 1.42
CA GLY A 83 20.04 -0.91 2.56
C GLY A 83 18.75 -1.74 2.41
N ILE A 84 18.57 -2.43 1.29
CA ILE A 84 17.37 -3.25 1.01
C ILE A 84 17.69 -4.73 1.20
N ARG A 85 16.90 -5.39 2.05
CA ARG A 85 16.99 -6.82 2.35
C ARG A 85 15.62 -7.48 2.23
N PHE A 86 15.63 -8.73 1.78
CA PHE A 86 14.44 -9.59 1.76
C PHE A 86 14.71 -10.86 2.58
N ARG A 87 13.81 -11.17 3.48
CA ARG A 87 13.67 -12.45 4.20
C ARG A 87 12.43 -13.17 3.67
N ALA A 88 12.43 -13.39 2.39
CA ALA A 88 11.34 -13.91 1.60
C ALA A 88 11.88 -14.53 0.31
N VAL A 89 11.11 -15.40 -0.32
CA VAL A 89 11.22 -15.66 -1.76
C VAL A 89 10.29 -14.68 -2.45
N PRO A 90 10.79 -13.58 -3.05
CA PRO A 90 9.96 -12.48 -3.54
C PRO A 90 9.25 -12.86 -4.85
N ASN A 91 8.33 -13.81 -4.77
CA ASN A 91 7.42 -14.22 -5.84
C ASN A 91 6.05 -13.57 -5.67
N GLY A 92 5.05 -13.97 -6.48
CA GLY A 92 3.69 -13.43 -6.42
C GLY A 92 3.66 -11.91 -6.53
N HIS A 93 2.99 -11.26 -5.60
CA HIS A 93 2.84 -9.80 -5.61
C HIS A 93 4.15 -9.05 -5.29
N GLU A 94 5.09 -9.64 -4.55
CA GLU A 94 6.37 -9.01 -4.20
C GLU A 94 7.44 -9.13 -5.29
N PHE A 95 7.19 -9.86 -6.37
CA PHE A 95 8.12 -9.94 -7.49
C PHE A 95 8.40 -8.56 -8.10
N THR A 96 7.36 -7.75 -8.27
CA THR A 96 7.51 -6.36 -8.73
C THR A 96 8.33 -5.52 -7.76
N SER A 97 8.21 -5.75 -6.45
CA SER A 97 9.00 -5.03 -5.43
C SER A 97 10.49 -5.34 -5.53
N LEU A 98 10.87 -6.57 -5.87
CA LEU A 98 12.26 -6.95 -6.18
C LEU A 98 12.78 -6.18 -7.41
N LEU A 99 12.03 -6.21 -8.52
CA LEU A 99 12.45 -5.54 -9.76
C LEU A 99 12.63 -4.04 -9.57
N LEU A 100 11.66 -3.40 -8.91
CA LEU A 100 11.72 -1.97 -8.62
C LEU A 100 12.83 -1.61 -7.62
N ALA A 101 13.17 -2.48 -6.69
CA ALA A 101 14.30 -2.24 -5.79
C ALA A 101 15.62 -2.08 -6.55
N VAL A 102 15.86 -2.91 -7.57
CA VAL A 102 17.02 -2.78 -8.45
C VAL A 102 16.93 -1.51 -9.30
N LEU A 103 15.82 -1.31 -10.00
CA LEU A 103 15.63 -0.18 -10.92
C LEU A 103 15.69 1.18 -10.20
N ASN A 104 15.09 1.30 -9.01
CA ASN A 104 15.13 2.53 -8.21
C ASN A 104 16.56 2.81 -7.73
N SER A 105 17.30 1.78 -7.33
CA SER A 105 18.69 1.91 -6.91
C SER A 105 19.59 2.39 -8.06
N ASP A 106 19.22 2.11 -9.32
CA ASP A 106 19.91 2.60 -10.52
C ASP A 106 19.36 3.96 -11.02
N GLY A 107 18.33 4.50 -10.36
CA GLY A 107 17.66 5.73 -10.77
C GLY A 107 16.77 5.58 -12.01
N LYS A 108 16.44 4.34 -12.40
CA LYS A 108 15.61 3.99 -13.57
C LYS A 108 14.18 3.60 -13.23
N GLY A 109 13.85 3.50 -11.94
CA GLY A 109 12.50 3.13 -11.49
C GLY A 109 11.48 4.23 -11.77
N LYS A 110 10.26 3.80 -12.09
CA LYS A 110 9.15 4.70 -12.43
C LYS A 110 8.37 5.23 -11.22
N ASN A 111 8.61 4.68 -10.04
CA ASN A 111 7.92 5.05 -8.79
C ASN A 111 8.79 5.89 -7.84
N ILE A 112 9.88 6.45 -8.32
CA ILE A 112 10.66 7.45 -7.58
C ILE A 112 9.83 8.74 -7.56
N PRO A 113 9.55 9.31 -6.37
CA PRO A 113 8.75 10.51 -6.26
C PRO A 113 9.50 11.74 -6.80
N ASP A 114 8.80 12.86 -6.91
CA ASP A 114 9.43 14.12 -7.31
C ASP A 114 10.46 14.62 -6.29
N GLU A 115 11.30 15.56 -6.71
CA GLU A 115 12.44 16.03 -5.93
C GLU A 115 12.04 16.64 -4.56
N SER A 116 10.86 17.24 -4.42
CA SER A 116 10.41 17.77 -3.13
C SER A 116 10.24 16.65 -2.10
N ILE A 117 9.65 15.53 -2.51
CA ILE A 117 9.50 14.35 -1.66
C ILE A 117 10.85 13.65 -1.45
N CYS A 118 11.67 13.53 -2.49
CA CYS A 118 13.03 12.97 -2.36
C CYS A 118 13.87 13.76 -1.35
N ALA A 119 13.80 15.07 -1.39
CA ALA A 119 14.51 15.95 -0.45
C ALA A 119 14.07 15.71 1.02
N ARG A 120 12.76 15.53 1.25
CA ARG A 120 12.24 15.19 2.59
C ARG A 120 12.79 13.85 3.09
N VAL A 121 12.81 12.82 2.24
CA VAL A 121 13.38 11.51 2.60
C VAL A 121 14.86 11.64 2.95
N ARG A 122 15.65 12.39 2.17
CA ARG A 122 17.07 12.63 2.44
C ARG A 122 17.30 13.40 3.74
N ALA A 123 16.36 14.27 4.13
CA ALA A 123 16.43 15.07 5.34
C ALA A 123 16.10 14.28 6.61
N LEU A 124 15.49 13.09 6.52
CA LEU A 124 15.20 12.28 7.71
C LEU A 124 16.46 12.00 8.53
N ASN A 125 16.35 12.18 9.85
CA ASN A 125 17.38 11.77 10.78
C ASN A 125 17.43 10.24 10.85
N GLY A 126 18.59 9.71 11.23
CA GLY A 126 18.80 8.27 11.36
C GLY A 126 19.98 7.95 12.26
N PRO A 127 20.30 6.67 12.42
CA PRO A 127 19.88 5.53 11.62
C PRO A 127 18.44 5.07 11.91
N ILE A 128 17.75 4.54 10.89
CA ILE A 128 16.40 3.98 11.00
C ILE A 128 16.40 2.56 10.40
N LYS A 129 16.00 1.58 11.21
CA LYS A 129 15.81 0.22 10.74
C LYS A 129 14.32 -0.06 10.56
N LEU A 130 13.89 -0.23 9.31
CA LEU A 130 12.51 -0.56 8.95
C LEU A 130 12.39 -2.06 8.70
N THR A 131 11.33 -2.66 9.23
CA THR A 131 10.96 -4.06 8.97
C THR A 131 9.50 -4.11 8.58
N THR A 132 9.20 -4.71 7.43
CA THR A 132 7.82 -4.89 6.95
C THR A 132 7.48 -6.36 6.87
N TYR A 133 6.52 -6.79 7.68
CA TYR A 133 5.94 -8.12 7.57
C TYR A 133 4.88 -8.14 6.49
N VAL A 134 5.00 -9.11 5.58
CA VAL A 134 4.15 -9.25 4.40
C VAL A 134 3.59 -10.67 4.26
N SER A 135 2.60 -10.82 3.39
CA SER A 135 2.19 -12.08 2.80
C SER A 135 2.33 -11.97 1.28
N LEU A 136 2.88 -12.97 0.64
CA LEU A 136 3.08 -12.97 -0.82
C LEU A 136 1.77 -12.94 -1.62
N THR A 137 0.64 -13.26 -0.97
CA THR A 137 -0.72 -13.17 -1.53
C THR A 137 -1.41 -11.84 -1.23
N CYS A 138 -0.80 -10.97 -0.44
CA CYS A 138 -1.36 -9.67 -0.08
C CYS A 138 -1.21 -8.67 -1.24
N THR A 139 -2.31 -8.13 -1.72
CA THR A 139 -2.31 -7.20 -2.86
C THR A 139 -1.85 -5.79 -2.51
N ASN A 140 -1.88 -5.40 -1.23
CA ASN A 140 -1.51 -4.07 -0.74
C ASN A 140 -0.08 -4.02 -0.15
N CYS A 141 0.54 -5.17 0.11
CA CYS A 141 1.89 -5.22 0.65
C CYS A 141 2.93 -4.57 -0.27
N PRO A 142 2.89 -4.77 -1.60
CA PRO A 142 3.87 -4.19 -2.50
C PRO A 142 3.92 -2.66 -2.47
N ASP A 143 2.78 -1.98 -2.31
CA ASP A 143 2.74 -0.51 -2.26
C ASP A 143 3.59 0.03 -1.09
N VAL A 144 3.50 -0.62 0.08
CA VAL A 144 4.26 -0.27 1.28
C VAL A 144 5.73 -0.66 1.16
N VAL A 145 6.01 -1.89 0.70
CA VAL A 145 7.39 -2.38 0.51
C VAL A 145 8.15 -1.49 -0.48
N GLN A 146 7.56 -1.16 -1.61
CA GLN A 146 8.17 -0.31 -2.63
C GLN A 146 8.44 1.11 -2.10
N ALA A 147 7.49 1.69 -1.35
CA ALA A 147 7.68 3.00 -0.75
C ALA A 147 8.88 3.02 0.21
N LEU A 148 9.00 2.02 1.08
CA LEU A 148 10.10 1.94 2.03
C LEU A 148 11.45 1.58 1.37
N ASN A 149 11.44 0.76 0.31
CA ASN A 149 12.62 0.50 -0.51
C ASN A 149 13.14 1.79 -1.19
N VAL A 150 12.22 2.64 -1.71
CA VAL A 150 12.59 3.95 -2.26
C VAL A 150 13.24 4.83 -1.18
N MET A 151 12.68 4.84 0.04
CA MET A 151 13.28 5.62 1.14
C MET A 151 14.70 5.12 1.48
N ALA A 152 14.91 3.81 1.56
CA ALA A 152 16.25 3.23 1.79
C ALA A 152 17.24 3.58 0.67
N THR A 153 16.77 3.61 -0.58
CA THR A 153 17.59 4.01 -1.73
C THR A 153 18.01 5.49 -1.68
N LEU A 154 17.12 6.37 -1.20
CA LEU A 154 17.34 7.82 -1.17
C LEU A 154 18.13 8.30 0.05
N ASN A 155 18.13 7.54 1.16
CA ASN A 155 18.79 7.92 2.40
C ASN A 155 19.55 6.72 2.99
N SER A 156 20.87 6.76 2.90
CA SER A 156 21.76 5.68 3.40
C SER A 156 21.69 5.41 4.91
N ARG A 157 21.02 6.27 5.66
CA ARG A 157 20.75 6.06 7.11
C ARG A 157 19.49 5.22 7.33
N ILE A 158 18.76 4.87 6.29
CA ILE A 158 17.56 4.03 6.34
C ILE A 158 17.90 2.65 5.78
N THR A 159 17.55 1.61 6.51
CA THR A 159 17.56 0.24 6.00
C THR A 159 16.15 -0.33 6.04
N HIS A 160 15.79 -1.10 5.04
CA HIS A 160 14.48 -1.74 4.97
C HIS A 160 14.60 -3.24 4.74
N GLU A 161 13.91 -4.01 5.57
CA GLU A 161 13.84 -5.46 5.51
C GLU A 161 12.39 -5.91 5.28
N THR A 162 12.16 -6.68 4.22
CA THR A 162 10.86 -7.29 3.91
C THR A 162 10.86 -8.72 4.40
N VAL A 163 9.89 -9.08 5.25
CA VAL A 163 9.80 -10.38 5.93
C VAL A 163 8.52 -11.09 5.53
N ASP A 164 8.63 -12.25 4.88
CA ASP A 164 7.48 -13.12 4.63
C ASP A 164 7.06 -13.81 5.93
N GLY A 165 5.85 -13.50 6.39
CA GLY A 165 5.27 -14.04 7.60
C GLY A 165 5.06 -15.57 7.55
N ALA A 166 4.89 -16.15 6.36
CA ALA A 166 4.72 -17.61 6.22
C ALA A 166 5.99 -18.39 6.54
N ILE A 167 7.15 -17.81 6.21
CA ILE A 167 8.47 -18.44 6.46
C ILE A 167 8.96 -18.11 7.89
N ASN A 168 8.59 -16.93 8.42
CA ASN A 168 9.10 -16.40 9.69
C ASN A 168 8.04 -16.40 10.81
N GLN A 169 7.25 -17.47 10.93
CA GLN A 169 6.09 -17.54 11.83
C GLN A 169 6.43 -17.26 13.30
N LYS A 170 7.55 -17.79 13.82
CA LYS A 170 7.96 -17.56 15.21
C LYS A 170 8.20 -16.07 15.51
N GLU A 171 8.77 -15.35 14.55
CA GLU A 171 9.01 -13.92 14.68
C GLU A 171 7.71 -13.13 14.58
N VAL A 172 6.83 -13.50 13.65
CA VAL A 172 5.47 -12.92 13.50
C VAL A 172 4.69 -13.04 14.81
N GLU A 173 4.73 -14.22 15.46
CA GLU A 173 4.09 -14.44 16.76
C GLU A 173 4.73 -13.60 17.87
N ALA A 174 6.06 -13.56 17.94
CA ALA A 174 6.79 -12.78 18.93
C ALA A 174 6.55 -11.27 18.81
N MET A 175 6.43 -10.78 17.56
CA MET A 175 6.13 -9.39 17.24
C MET A 175 4.63 -9.07 17.28
N LYS A 176 3.79 -10.09 17.55
CA LYS A 176 2.31 -9.97 17.61
C LYS A 176 1.70 -9.37 16.35
N VAL A 177 2.26 -9.71 15.18
CA VAL A 177 1.74 -9.25 13.88
C VAL A 177 0.40 -9.96 13.60
N GLN A 178 -0.68 -9.20 13.42
CA GLN A 178 -2.01 -9.72 13.17
C GLN A 178 -2.63 -9.28 11.84
N GLY A 179 -1.91 -8.48 11.08
CA GLY A 179 -2.34 -8.01 9.77
C GLY A 179 -1.14 -7.62 8.92
N VAL A 180 -1.29 -7.62 7.60
CA VAL A 180 -0.21 -7.26 6.67
C VAL A 180 -0.71 -6.24 5.63
N PRO A 181 0.19 -5.34 5.20
CA PRO A 181 1.55 -5.14 5.68
C PRO A 181 1.59 -4.55 7.10
N SER A 182 2.54 -4.99 7.92
CA SER A 182 2.84 -4.37 9.22
C SER A 182 4.25 -3.81 9.21
N VAL A 183 4.39 -2.51 9.42
CA VAL A 183 5.67 -1.79 9.38
C VAL A 183 6.15 -1.46 10.77
N PHE A 184 7.37 -1.86 11.07
CA PHE A 184 8.07 -1.55 12.31
C PHE A 184 9.27 -0.65 12.03
N ALA A 185 9.47 0.36 12.85
CA ALA A 185 10.67 1.19 12.86
C ALA A 185 11.40 0.98 14.21
N ASP A 186 12.63 0.49 14.15
CA ASP A 186 13.43 0.12 15.32
C ASP A 186 12.66 -0.75 16.34
N GLY A 187 11.89 -1.73 15.81
CA GLY A 187 11.08 -2.67 16.59
C GLY A 187 9.76 -2.11 17.13
N ARG A 188 9.40 -0.87 16.82
CA ARG A 188 8.10 -0.28 17.16
C ARG A 188 7.16 -0.30 15.97
N LEU A 189 5.94 -0.75 16.16
CA LEU A 189 4.89 -0.73 15.15
C LEU A 189 4.52 0.72 14.81
N ILE A 190 4.65 1.10 13.53
CA ILE A 190 4.32 2.45 13.04
C ILE A 190 3.16 2.46 12.05
N ASN A 191 2.90 1.32 11.39
CA ASN A 191 1.80 1.21 10.44
C ASN A 191 1.29 -0.23 10.34
N VAL A 192 -0.02 -0.38 10.20
CA VAL A 192 -0.69 -1.64 9.85
C VAL A 192 -1.61 -1.39 8.68
N GLY A 193 -1.63 -2.32 7.74
CA GLY A 193 -2.41 -2.20 6.52
C GLY A 193 -1.79 -1.24 5.52
N ARG A 194 -2.58 -0.90 4.52
CA ARG A 194 -2.13 -0.05 3.42
C ARG A 194 -1.73 1.34 3.89
N SER A 195 -0.65 1.84 3.33
CA SER A 195 -0.19 3.22 3.50
C SER A 195 0.60 3.63 2.26
N ASP A 196 0.59 4.91 1.92
CA ASP A 196 1.41 5.44 0.85
C ASP A 196 2.74 6.03 1.36
N LEU A 197 3.62 6.39 0.42
CA LEU A 197 4.93 6.93 0.73
C LEU A 197 4.84 8.21 1.56
N GLY A 198 3.91 9.10 1.25
CA GLY A 198 3.76 10.39 1.96
C GLY A 198 3.30 10.21 3.41
N GLU A 199 2.38 9.28 3.66
CA GLU A 199 1.92 8.95 5.00
C GLU A 199 3.04 8.31 5.83
N LEU A 200 3.74 7.32 5.27
CA LEU A 200 4.88 6.67 5.93
C LEU A 200 5.98 7.67 6.23
N LEU A 201 6.32 8.54 5.27
CA LEU A 201 7.31 9.60 5.44
C LEU A 201 6.92 10.54 6.59
N SER A 202 5.66 10.98 6.64
CA SER A 202 5.18 11.88 7.71
C SER A 202 5.26 11.24 9.10
N LYS A 203 4.98 9.94 9.21
CA LYS A 203 5.14 9.17 10.47
C LYS A 203 6.61 9.10 10.89
N LEU A 204 7.52 8.87 9.94
CA LEU A 204 8.96 8.84 10.20
C LEU A 204 9.51 10.21 10.56
N GLU A 205 9.09 11.28 9.89
CA GLU A 205 9.43 12.66 10.24
C GLU A 205 9.00 13.02 11.68
N ALA A 206 7.78 12.62 12.05
CA ALA A 206 7.27 12.86 13.40
C ALA A 206 8.07 12.10 14.48
N GLN A 207 8.57 10.90 14.15
CA GLN A 207 9.27 10.05 15.12
C GLN A 207 10.77 10.35 15.22
N TYR A 208 11.43 10.61 14.08
CA TYR A 208 12.90 10.74 14.01
C TYR A 208 13.35 12.19 13.80
N GLY A 209 12.44 13.07 13.42
CA GLY A 209 12.75 14.44 13.03
C GLY A 209 13.49 14.52 11.70
N ILE A 210 13.72 15.74 11.27
CA ILE A 210 14.45 16.09 10.05
C ILE A 210 15.70 16.90 10.40
N ASN A 211 16.75 16.73 9.60
CA ASN A 211 17.95 17.55 9.68
C ASN A 211 17.63 18.97 9.19
N GLU A 212 17.58 19.93 10.08
CA GLU A 212 17.28 21.33 9.76
C GLU A 212 18.35 22.01 8.88
N GLY A 213 19.51 21.36 8.70
CA GLY A 213 20.59 21.89 7.84
C GLY A 213 20.33 21.91 6.33
N GLY A 214 19.17 21.38 5.89
CA GLY A 214 18.81 21.28 4.46
C GLY A 214 17.48 21.91 4.08
N VAL A 215 16.63 22.24 5.04
CA VAL A 215 15.33 22.89 4.77
C VAL A 215 15.18 24.06 5.73
N ASP A 216 15.46 25.24 5.21
CA ASP A 216 15.17 26.48 5.95
C ASP A 216 13.66 26.67 6.05
N ASN A 217 13.07 26.20 7.15
CA ASN A 217 11.63 26.36 7.45
C ASN A 217 11.23 27.82 7.72
N SER A 218 12.20 28.75 7.81
CA SER A 218 11.93 30.17 8.00
C SER A 218 11.64 30.94 6.70
N VAL A 219 11.96 30.34 5.54
CA VAL A 219 11.66 30.94 4.23
C VAL A 219 10.32 30.38 3.74
N GLU A 220 9.33 31.27 3.60
CA GLU A 220 8.06 30.92 2.94
C GLU A 220 8.37 30.28 1.58
N LYS A 221 7.93 29.03 1.41
CA LYS A 221 8.11 28.34 0.12
C LYS A 221 7.43 29.15 -0.98
N PRO A 222 8.08 29.31 -2.16
CA PRO A 222 7.50 30.09 -3.25
C PRO A 222 6.15 29.49 -3.67
N VAL A 223 5.19 30.36 -3.93
CA VAL A 223 3.87 29.97 -4.42
C VAL A 223 4.00 29.57 -5.89
N LYS A 224 3.59 28.34 -6.23
CA LYS A 224 3.47 27.91 -7.62
C LYS A 224 2.09 28.26 -8.16
N ASN A 225 2.04 28.86 -9.34
CA ASN A 225 0.79 29.37 -9.93
C ASN A 225 0.32 28.47 -11.08
N TYR A 226 -0.97 28.21 -11.10
CA TYR A 226 -1.68 27.42 -12.11
C TYR A 226 -2.97 28.14 -12.54
N ASP A 227 -3.57 27.71 -13.64
CA ASP A 227 -4.90 28.17 -14.03
C ASP A 227 -5.98 27.37 -13.26
N VAL A 228 -5.73 26.08 -13.05
CA VAL A 228 -6.62 25.17 -12.32
C VAL A 228 -5.82 24.30 -11.38
N LEU A 229 -6.23 24.28 -10.12
CA LEU A 229 -5.78 23.29 -9.13
C LEU A 229 -6.88 22.26 -8.92
N ILE A 230 -6.48 20.98 -8.86
CA ILE A 230 -7.38 19.87 -8.62
C ILE A 230 -6.89 19.14 -7.37
N VAL A 231 -7.75 18.99 -6.37
CA VAL A 231 -7.44 18.27 -5.14
C VAL A 231 -8.12 16.91 -5.18
N GLY A 232 -7.31 15.88 -5.30
CA GLY A 232 -7.72 14.47 -5.38
C GLY A 232 -7.38 13.83 -6.72
N GLY A 233 -6.74 12.66 -6.66
CA GLY A 233 -6.22 11.90 -7.80
C GLY A 233 -7.10 10.73 -8.27
N GLY A 234 -8.34 10.63 -7.78
CA GLY A 234 -9.30 9.62 -8.20
C GLY A 234 -9.85 9.87 -9.63
N PRO A 235 -10.79 9.04 -10.12
CA PRO A 235 -11.32 9.17 -11.48
C PRO A 235 -11.88 10.56 -11.80
N ALA A 236 -12.54 11.21 -10.85
CA ALA A 236 -13.08 12.57 -11.01
C ALA A 236 -11.96 13.61 -11.17
N GLY A 237 -10.89 13.52 -10.37
CA GLY A 237 -9.73 14.39 -10.48
C GLY A 237 -8.97 14.17 -11.79
N ALA A 238 -8.76 12.91 -12.18
CA ALA A 238 -8.13 12.55 -13.44
C ALA A 238 -8.90 13.12 -14.64
N ALA A 239 -10.21 12.91 -14.69
CA ALA A 239 -11.06 13.46 -15.73
C ALA A 239 -10.99 14.99 -15.78
N SER A 240 -11.06 15.64 -14.60
CA SER A 240 -10.97 17.10 -14.51
C SER A 240 -9.62 17.64 -15.03
N ALA A 241 -8.52 16.96 -14.71
CA ALA A 241 -7.18 17.31 -15.17
C ALA A 241 -7.06 17.22 -16.69
N ILE A 242 -7.46 16.08 -17.24
CA ILE A 242 -7.42 15.83 -18.69
C ILE A 242 -8.23 16.88 -19.44
N TYR A 243 -9.49 17.11 -19.03
CA TYR A 243 -10.35 18.09 -19.72
C TYR A 243 -9.88 19.54 -19.57
N SER A 244 -9.30 19.90 -18.44
CA SER A 244 -8.70 21.23 -18.24
C SER A 244 -7.45 21.42 -19.11
N ALA A 245 -6.55 20.44 -19.12
CA ALA A 245 -5.34 20.49 -19.95
C ALA A 245 -5.66 20.49 -21.46
N ARG A 246 -6.68 19.75 -21.89
CA ARG A 246 -7.16 19.79 -23.29
C ARG A 246 -7.66 21.14 -23.75
N LYS A 247 -7.98 22.05 -22.84
CA LYS A 247 -8.33 23.43 -23.13
C LYS A 247 -7.12 24.38 -23.13
N GLY A 248 -5.92 23.84 -22.97
CA GLY A 248 -4.66 24.59 -22.94
C GLY A 248 -4.41 25.32 -21.61
N LEU A 249 -5.07 24.91 -20.53
CA LEU A 249 -4.86 25.47 -19.21
C LEU A 249 -3.65 24.81 -18.54
N ASN A 250 -2.93 25.61 -17.71
CA ASN A 250 -1.87 25.11 -16.84
C ASN A 250 -2.50 24.48 -15.59
N VAL A 251 -2.34 23.17 -15.41
CA VAL A 251 -3.08 22.37 -14.45
C VAL A 251 -2.16 21.60 -13.53
N ALA A 252 -2.47 21.58 -12.24
CA ALA A 252 -1.88 20.64 -11.29
C ALA A 252 -2.95 19.79 -10.60
N VAL A 253 -2.62 18.50 -10.41
CA VAL A 253 -3.36 17.57 -9.55
C VAL A 253 -2.56 17.36 -8.27
N ILE A 254 -3.13 17.72 -7.15
CA ILE A 254 -2.54 17.50 -5.82
C ILE A 254 -3.28 16.34 -5.16
N ALA A 255 -2.58 15.27 -4.87
CA ALA A 255 -3.17 14.06 -4.33
C ALA A 255 -2.20 13.27 -3.45
N GLU A 256 -2.73 12.48 -2.54
CA GLU A 256 -1.94 11.46 -1.85
C GLU A 256 -1.48 10.39 -2.85
N ARG A 257 -2.36 10.01 -3.78
CA ARG A 257 -2.07 9.02 -4.85
C ARG A 257 -2.99 9.21 -6.06
N ILE A 258 -2.53 8.85 -7.24
CA ILE A 258 -3.39 8.74 -8.44
C ILE A 258 -4.14 7.41 -8.42
N GLY A 259 -5.38 7.42 -8.91
CA GLY A 259 -6.35 6.33 -8.83
C GLY A 259 -7.24 6.40 -7.61
N GLY A 260 -6.79 7.04 -6.52
CA GLY A 260 -7.57 7.18 -5.29
C GLY A 260 -8.04 5.82 -4.75
N GLN A 261 -9.27 5.75 -4.27
CA GLN A 261 -9.83 4.57 -3.62
C GLN A 261 -10.11 3.40 -4.60
N VAL A 262 -10.25 3.66 -5.91
CA VAL A 262 -10.48 2.56 -6.87
C VAL A 262 -9.32 1.56 -6.92
N LYS A 263 -8.09 1.98 -6.56
CA LYS A 263 -6.94 1.06 -6.44
C LYS A 263 -7.17 -0.11 -5.48
N GLU A 264 -8.11 0.04 -4.55
CA GLU A 264 -8.44 -0.96 -3.53
C GLU A 264 -9.45 -2.00 -4.02
N THR A 265 -10.11 -1.71 -5.15
CA THR A 265 -11.14 -2.58 -5.71
C THR A 265 -10.49 -3.69 -6.54
N VAL A 266 -10.73 -4.96 -6.18
CA VAL A 266 -10.14 -6.11 -6.88
C VAL A 266 -10.74 -6.27 -8.26
N GLY A 267 -12.06 -6.23 -8.40
CA GLY A 267 -12.79 -6.35 -9.65
C GLY A 267 -13.76 -5.20 -9.83
N ILE A 268 -13.81 -4.63 -11.02
CA ILE A 268 -14.74 -3.56 -11.43
C ILE A 268 -15.49 -4.05 -12.65
N GLU A 269 -16.80 -4.21 -12.52
CA GLU A 269 -17.71 -4.71 -13.58
C GLU A 269 -18.84 -3.72 -13.89
N ASN A 270 -18.89 -2.61 -13.14
CA ASN A 270 -19.95 -1.60 -13.22
C ASN A 270 -19.48 -0.28 -13.88
N LEU A 271 -18.28 -0.25 -14.47
CA LEU A 271 -17.83 0.90 -15.25
C LEU A 271 -18.35 0.80 -16.68
N ILE A 272 -19.23 1.75 -17.07
CA ILE A 272 -19.81 1.78 -18.41
C ILE A 272 -18.69 1.80 -19.48
N SER A 273 -18.81 0.98 -20.51
CA SER A 273 -17.87 0.72 -21.59
C SER A 273 -16.63 -0.13 -21.21
N VAL A 274 -16.45 -0.47 -19.95
CA VAL A 274 -15.39 -1.38 -19.49
C VAL A 274 -16.05 -2.55 -18.76
N PRO A 275 -16.35 -3.66 -19.45
CA PRO A 275 -17.12 -4.77 -18.87
C PRO A 275 -16.46 -5.41 -17.66
N GLN A 276 -15.12 -5.43 -17.65
CA GLN A 276 -14.34 -5.98 -16.55
C GLN A 276 -12.95 -5.35 -16.51
N THR A 277 -12.53 -4.91 -15.34
CA THR A 277 -11.16 -4.44 -15.07
C THR A 277 -10.84 -4.62 -13.58
N THR A 278 -9.62 -4.32 -13.18
CA THR A 278 -9.23 -4.22 -11.76
C THR A 278 -9.01 -2.76 -11.37
N GLY A 279 -9.14 -2.46 -10.09
CA GLY A 279 -8.88 -1.10 -9.61
C GLY A 279 -7.43 -0.65 -9.88
N LYS A 280 -6.46 -1.56 -9.78
CA LYS A 280 -5.06 -1.27 -10.12
C LYS A 280 -4.89 -0.94 -11.60
N GLN A 281 -5.53 -1.72 -12.49
CA GLN A 281 -5.47 -1.48 -13.93
C GLN A 281 -6.12 -0.12 -14.26
N LEU A 282 -7.31 0.14 -13.75
CA LEU A 282 -8.00 1.42 -13.97
C LEU A 282 -7.16 2.61 -13.46
N ALA A 283 -6.53 2.50 -12.29
CA ALA A 283 -5.67 3.55 -11.77
C ALA A 283 -4.44 3.80 -12.66
N ASN A 284 -3.83 2.73 -13.20
CA ASN A 284 -2.72 2.85 -14.14
C ASN A 284 -3.17 3.49 -15.47
N ASP A 285 -4.32 3.10 -15.98
CA ASP A 285 -4.87 3.68 -17.23
C ASP A 285 -5.18 5.18 -17.05
N LEU A 286 -5.72 5.58 -15.89
CA LEU A 286 -5.93 6.97 -15.54
C LEU A 286 -4.61 7.75 -15.48
N LEU A 287 -3.58 7.21 -14.83
CA LEU A 287 -2.25 7.82 -14.74
C LEU A 287 -1.61 7.97 -16.12
N MET A 288 -1.65 6.92 -16.93
CA MET A 288 -1.13 6.99 -18.31
C MET A 288 -1.85 8.07 -19.11
N HIS A 289 -3.18 8.13 -19.02
CA HIS A 289 -3.97 9.11 -19.75
C HIS A 289 -3.71 10.56 -19.29
N ILE A 290 -3.48 10.80 -17.98
CA ILE A 290 -3.08 12.13 -17.50
C ILE A 290 -1.71 12.51 -18.07
N ASN A 291 -0.76 11.58 -18.12
CA ASN A 291 0.60 11.80 -18.62
C ASN A 291 0.67 12.11 -20.13
N ASP A 292 -0.39 11.84 -20.89
CA ASP A 292 -0.49 12.26 -22.29
C ASP A 292 -0.69 13.79 -22.44
N TYR A 293 -0.93 14.49 -21.34
CA TYR A 293 -1.17 15.94 -21.29
C TYR A 293 -0.18 16.64 -20.36
N PRO A 294 0.10 17.94 -20.57
CA PRO A 294 0.96 18.75 -19.70
C PRO A 294 0.24 19.05 -18.38
N VAL A 295 0.16 18.09 -17.50
CA VAL A 295 -0.41 18.20 -16.16
C VAL A 295 0.68 17.94 -15.12
N ASP A 296 0.87 18.85 -14.17
CA ASP A 296 1.73 18.60 -13.03
C ASP A 296 1.03 17.65 -12.05
N ILE A 297 1.54 16.44 -11.94
CA ILE A 297 1.04 15.43 -10.99
C ILE A 297 1.87 15.54 -9.71
N LEU A 298 1.22 16.03 -8.64
CA LEU A 298 1.82 16.26 -7.34
C LEU A 298 1.30 15.21 -6.35
N GLU A 299 1.86 14.00 -6.43
CA GLU A 299 1.52 12.89 -5.53
C GLU A 299 2.20 13.03 -4.16
N HIS A 300 1.76 12.21 -3.22
CA HIS A 300 2.26 12.16 -1.84
C HIS A 300 2.06 13.46 -1.07
N ARG A 301 1.01 14.20 -1.41
CA ARG A 301 0.66 15.49 -0.82
C ARG A 301 -0.77 15.51 -0.33
N ARG A 302 -0.94 16.01 0.88
CA ARG A 302 -2.24 16.30 1.47
C ARG A 302 -2.42 17.80 1.56
N VAL A 303 -3.55 18.31 1.11
CA VAL A 303 -3.94 19.70 1.28
C VAL A 303 -4.58 19.87 2.66
N ASP A 304 -4.00 20.71 3.50
CA ASP A 304 -4.50 20.98 4.84
C ASP A 304 -5.32 22.25 4.91
N LYS A 305 -5.00 23.25 4.05
CA LYS A 305 -5.63 24.56 4.10
C LYS A 305 -5.91 25.09 2.72
N VAL A 306 -7.08 25.74 2.58
CA VAL A 306 -7.46 26.51 1.40
C VAL A 306 -7.91 27.90 1.86
N GLU A 307 -7.32 28.92 1.28
CA GLU A 307 -7.60 30.33 1.60
C GLU A 307 -7.96 31.09 0.32
N LEU A 308 -8.72 32.17 0.48
CA LEU A 308 -8.96 33.09 -0.61
C LEU A 308 -7.89 34.19 -0.59
N ASP A 309 -7.22 34.39 -1.72
CA ASP A 309 -6.27 35.46 -1.94
C ASP A 309 -6.78 36.30 -3.13
N GLY A 310 -7.59 37.29 -2.84
CA GLY A 310 -8.35 38.03 -3.85
C GLY A 310 -9.32 37.10 -4.59
N SER A 311 -9.15 36.93 -5.91
CA SER A 311 -9.93 36.00 -6.74
C SER A 311 -9.29 34.58 -6.81
N ALA A 312 -8.05 34.46 -6.36
CA ALA A 312 -7.33 33.19 -6.38
C ALA A 312 -7.62 32.35 -5.12
N LYS A 313 -7.39 31.06 -5.22
CA LYS A 313 -7.42 30.09 -4.12
C LYS A 313 -5.99 29.68 -3.83
N LEU A 314 -5.54 29.96 -2.61
CA LEU A 314 -4.23 29.57 -2.11
C LEU A 314 -4.38 28.26 -1.32
N LEU A 315 -3.71 27.23 -1.79
CA LEU A 315 -3.66 25.92 -1.13
C LEU A 315 -2.34 25.77 -0.40
N THR A 316 -2.39 25.26 0.82
CA THR A 316 -1.22 24.87 1.59
C THR A 316 -1.30 23.40 1.92
N THR A 317 -0.23 22.66 1.61
CA THR A 317 -0.12 21.23 1.94
C THR A 317 0.37 21.03 3.37
N SER A 318 0.21 19.82 3.91
CA SER A 318 0.75 19.41 5.22
C SER A 318 2.27 19.63 5.34
N THR A 319 2.96 19.74 4.21
CA THR A 319 4.42 19.97 4.13
C THR A 319 4.81 21.42 3.89
N GLY A 320 3.82 22.32 3.96
CA GLY A 320 4.03 23.75 3.79
C GLY A 320 4.28 24.21 2.35
N GLU A 321 4.11 23.34 1.33
CA GLU A 321 4.13 23.77 -0.07
C GLU A 321 2.87 24.59 -0.36
N ARG A 322 3.02 25.63 -1.20
CA ARG A 322 1.94 26.59 -1.50
C ARG A 322 1.66 26.64 -3.00
N PHE A 323 0.39 26.54 -3.34
CA PHE A 323 -0.10 26.55 -4.73
C PHE A 323 -1.25 27.53 -4.86
N SER A 324 -1.30 28.30 -5.96
CA SER A 324 -2.35 29.27 -6.20
C SER A 324 -2.98 29.09 -7.58
N ALA A 325 -4.29 29.24 -7.67
CA ALA A 325 -5.02 29.29 -8.93
C ALA A 325 -6.34 30.07 -8.81
N PRO A 326 -6.82 30.68 -9.90
CA PRO A 326 -8.16 31.27 -9.93
C PRO A 326 -9.27 30.23 -9.86
N ALA A 327 -9.04 28.97 -10.29
CA ALA A 327 -10.00 27.90 -10.24
C ALA A 327 -9.50 26.72 -9.40
N LEU A 328 -10.37 26.19 -8.55
CA LEU A 328 -10.14 25.00 -7.72
C LEU A 328 -11.25 23.99 -7.97
N ILE A 329 -10.86 22.75 -8.26
CA ILE A 329 -11.78 21.60 -8.35
C ILE A 329 -11.48 20.67 -7.16
N VAL A 330 -12.48 20.44 -6.33
CA VAL A 330 -12.40 19.53 -5.17
C VAL A 330 -12.94 18.18 -5.59
N ALA A 331 -12.05 17.18 -5.70
CA ALA A 331 -12.32 15.81 -6.12
C ALA A 331 -11.77 14.79 -5.11
N THR A 332 -11.89 15.10 -3.81
CA THR A 332 -11.26 14.37 -2.71
C THR A 332 -11.84 12.98 -2.47
N GLY A 333 -13.00 12.68 -3.06
CA GLY A 333 -13.65 11.38 -2.96
C GLY A 333 -14.17 11.08 -1.55
N ALA A 334 -14.06 9.80 -1.16
CA ALA A 334 -14.50 9.28 0.13
C ALA A 334 -13.36 8.50 0.81
N SER A 335 -13.44 8.38 2.12
CA SER A 335 -12.55 7.54 2.94
C SER A 335 -13.37 6.54 3.75
N TRP A 336 -12.73 5.47 4.22
CA TRP A 336 -13.35 4.53 5.14
C TRP A 336 -13.85 5.27 6.38
N ARG A 337 -15.10 5.01 6.74
CA ARG A 337 -15.63 5.49 8.01
C ARG A 337 -15.09 4.61 9.12
N LYS A 338 -14.46 5.23 10.10
CA LYS A 338 -14.14 4.58 11.36
C LYS A 338 -15.38 4.56 12.23
N LEU A 339 -15.48 3.58 13.13
CA LEU A 339 -16.54 3.53 14.13
C LEU A 339 -16.41 4.68 15.13
N ASN A 340 -15.15 5.10 15.40
CA ASN A 340 -14.80 6.10 16.41
C ASN A 340 -15.33 5.76 17.80
N VAL A 341 -15.29 4.48 18.13
CA VAL A 341 -15.67 3.96 19.44
C VAL A 341 -14.42 3.57 20.24
N PRO A 342 -14.52 3.52 21.59
CA PRO A 342 -13.44 3.00 22.43
C PRO A 342 -12.97 1.62 21.96
N GLY A 343 -11.65 1.39 22.02
CA GLY A 343 -11.00 0.13 21.61
C GLY A 343 -10.79 -0.04 20.10
N GLU A 344 -11.48 0.69 19.22
CA GLU A 344 -11.26 0.55 17.77
C GLU A 344 -9.80 0.79 17.41
N ALA A 345 -9.23 1.92 17.83
CA ALA A 345 -7.85 2.28 17.50
C ALA A 345 -6.82 1.35 18.15
N ASP A 346 -7.09 0.84 19.34
CA ASP A 346 -6.18 -0.02 20.12
C ASP A 346 -6.04 -1.42 19.51
N TYR A 347 -7.10 -1.86 18.79
CA TYR A 347 -7.18 -3.19 18.20
C TYR A 347 -7.05 -3.21 16.67
N ILE A 348 -6.72 -2.10 16.02
CA ILE A 348 -6.35 -2.11 14.59
C ILE A 348 -5.14 -3.03 14.40
N GLY A 349 -5.27 -4.03 13.51
CA GLY A 349 -4.27 -5.09 13.30
C GLY A 349 -4.23 -6.16 14.40
N LYS A 350 -5.11 -6.07 15.40
CA LYS A 350 -5.27 -7.03 16.49
C LYS A 350 -6.69 -7.60 16.56
N GLY A 351 -7.39 -7.61 15.44
CA GLY A 351 -8.77 -8.09 15.32
C GLY A 351 -9.72 -7.05 14.72
N VAL A 352 -9.34 -5.77 14.65
CA VAL A 352 -10.01 -4.75 13.84
C VAL A 352 -9.27 -4.60 12.52
N ALA A 353 -9.98 -4.73 11.40
CA ALA A 353 -9.43 -4.66 10.04
C ALA A 353 -10.38 -3.90 9.11
N PHE A 354 -9.85 -3.36 8.01
CA PHE A 354 -10.62 -2.58 7.05
C PHE A 354 -10.63 -3.19 5.64
N CYS A 355 -9.78 -4.19 5.38
CA CYS A 355 -9.65 -4.81 4.07
C CYS A 355 -9.94 -6.32 4.14
N PRO A 356 -11.12 -6.78 3.68
CA PRO A 356 -11.47 -8.20 3.75
C PRO A 356 -10.54 -9.09 2.93
N HIS A 357 -10.01 -8.60 1.81
CA HIS A 357 -9.08 -9.35 0.96
C HIS A 357 -7.69 -9.47 1.57
N CYS A 358 -7.22 -8.42 2.29
CA CYS A 358 -5.88 -8.41 2.88
C CYS A 358 -5.83 -9.25 4.15
N ASP A 359 -6.81 -9.04 5.03
CA ASP A 359 -6.81 -9.57 6.39
C ASP A 359 -7.70 -10.82 6.54
N GLY A 360 -8.64 -11.04 5.60
CA GLY A 360 -9.56 -12.17 5.60
C GLY A 360 -8.90 -13.53 5.84
N PRO A 361 -7.77 -13.85 5.20
CA PRO A 361 -7.06 -15.12 5.43
C PRO A 361 -6.67 -15.40 6.88
N PHE A 362 -6.39 -14.36 7.69
CA PHE A 362 -6.07 -14.49 9.12
C PHE A 362 -7.29 -14.86 9.99
N TYR A 363 -8.48 -14.66 9.44
CA TYR A 363 -9.75 -14.99 10.10
C TYR A 363 -10.38 -16.27 9.60
N LYS A 364 -9.63 -17.11 8.85
CA LYS A 364 -10.11 -18.39 8.34
C LYS A 364 -10.66 -19.25 9.45
N GLY A 365 -11.90 -19.70 9.27
CA GLY A 365 -12.63 -20.54 10.24
C GLY A 365 -13.09 -19.84 11.51
N LYS A 366 -12.85 -18.50 11.65
CA LYS A 366 -13.31 -17.72 12.80
C LYS A 366 -14.71 -17.13 12.55
N HIS A 367 -15.34 -16.66 13.62
CA HIS A 367 -16.52 -15.81 13.55
C HIS A 367 -16.06 -14.36 13.47
N VAL A 368 -16.55 -13.62 12.49
CA VAL A 368 -16.22 -12.19 12.26
C VAL A 368 -17.49 -11.34 12.24
N ALA A 369 -17.35 -10.09 12.63
CA ALA A 369 -18.38 -9.07 12.48
C ALA A 369 -17.98 -8.08 11.39
N VAL A 370 -18.91 -7.72 10.52
CA VAL A 370 -18.78 -6.64 9.52
C VAL A 370 -19.70 -5.52 9.95
N VAL A 371 -19.18 -4.32 10.17
CA VAL A 371 -19.96 -3.17 10.60
C VAL A 371 -20.26 -2.26 9.41
N GLY A 372 -21.54 -2.11 9.11
CA GLY A 372 -22.10 -1.34 8.01
C GLY A 372 -22.80 -2.17 6.95
N GLY A 373 -24.02 -1.80 6.62
CA GLY A 373 -24.91 -2.48 5.66
C GLY A 373 -25.01 -1.81 4.29
N GLY A 374 -24.02 -0.97 3.92
CA GLY A 374 -23.88 -0.45 2.55
C GLY A 374 -23.20 -1.46 1.62
N ASN A 375 -23.04 -1.10 0.32
CA ASN A 375 -22.42 -1.98 -0.68
C ASN A 375 -21.10 -2.58 -0.19
N SER A 376 -20.15 -1.76 0.27
CA SER A 376 -18.84 -2.23 0.72
C SER A 376 -18.90 -3.21 1.89
N GLY A 377 -19.83 -3.01 2.85
CA GLY A 377 -20.00 -3.91 3.99
C GLY A 377 -20.61 -5.25 3.56
N ILE A 378 -21.59 -5.21 2.68
CA ILE A 378 -22.25 -6.44 2.20
C ILE A 378 -21.30 -7.22 1.26
N GLU A 379 -20.53 -6.55 0.39
CA GLU A 379 -19.47 -7.18 -0.41
C GLU A 379 -18.44 -7.86 0.49
N ALA A 380 -17.95 -7.15 1.52
CA ALA A 380 -17.02 -7.71 2.51
C ALA A 380 -17.61 -8.95 3.22
N ALA A 381 -18.89 -8.91 3.57
CA ALA A 381 -19.56 -10.04 4.23
C ALA A 381 -19.66 -11.26 3.29
N ILE A 382 -19.95 -11.04 2.00
CA ILE A 382 -20.01 -12.10 0.99
C ILE A 382 -18.63 -12.74 0.81
N ASP A 383 -17.58 -11.94 0.68
CA ASP A 383 -16.20 -12.43 0.52
C ASP A 383 -15.73 -13.23 1.75
N LEU A 384 -15.95 -12.67 2.95
CA LEU A 384 -15.58 -13.34 4.20
C LEU A 384 -16.37 -14.60 4.46
N ALA A 385 -17.59 -14.73 3.93
CA ALA A 385 -18.39 -15.95 4.07
C ALA A 385 -17.72 -17.17 3.42
N GLY A 386 -16.88 -16.97 2.39
CA GLY A 386 -16.08 -18.02 1.77
C GLY A 386 -14.89 -18.49 2.62
N ILE A 387 -14.51 -17.75 3.63
CA ILE A 387 -13.28 -17.96 4.42
C ILE A 387 -13.60 -18.26 5.88
N CYS A 388 -14.55 -17.52 6.47
CA CYS A 388 -14.89 -17.55 7.87
C CYS A 388 -16.00 -18.60 8.17
N SER A 389 -16.02 -19.07 9.40
CA SER A 389 -17.08 -20.01 9.86
C SER A 389 -18.44 -19.34 9.97
N LYS A 390 -18.45 -18.05 10.34
CA LYS A 390 -19.65 -17.23 10.47
C LYS A 390 -19.32 -15.77 10.23
N VAL A 391 -20.22 -15.05 9.57
CA VAL A 391 -20.14 -13.62 9.37
C VAL A 391 -21.40 -12.97 9.91
N THR A 392 -21.25 -11.99 10.79
CA THR A 392 -22.34 -11.20 11.34
C THR A 392 -22.24 -9.78 10.81
N VAL A 393 -23.23 -9.33 10.06
CA VAL A 393 -23.34 -7.94 9.61
C VAL A 393 -24.11 -7.15 10.66
N LEU A 394 -23.55 -6.05 11.12
CA LEU A 394 -24.14 -5.12 12.09
C LEU A 394 -24.47 -3.81 11.37
N GLU A 395 -25.74 -3.48 11.28
CA GLU A 395 -26.23 -2.22 10.72
C GLU A 395 -27.06 -1.47 11.77
N PHE A 396 -26.72 -0.18 11.97
CA PHE A 396 -27.43 0.61 12.98
C PHE A 396 -28.80 1.13 12.52
N MET A 397 -29.00 1.18 11.19
CA MET A 397 -30.27 1.59 10.58
C MET A 397 -31.29 0.45 10.59
N ASP A 398 -32.51 0.79 10.22
CA ASP A 398 -33.65 -0.13 10.08
C ASP A 398 -33.63 -0.95 8.79
N GLU A 399 -32.73 -0.59 7.83
CA GLU A 399 -32.59 -1.28 6.55
C GLU A 399 -31.13 -1.27 6.06
N LEU A 400 -30.79 -2.25 5.23
CA LEU A 400 -29.54 -2.25 4.49
C LEU A 400 -29.62 -1.24 3.34
N LYS A 401 -28.51 -0.49 3.14
CA LYS A 401 -28.39 0.48 2.04
C LYS A 401 -27.64 -0.09 0.83
N ALA A 402 -27.23 -1.35 0.87
CA ALA A 402 -26.61 -2.03 -0.26
C ALA A 402 -27.60 -2.27 -1.40
N ASP A 403 -27.09 -2.45 -2.61
CA ASP A 403 -27.87 -2.82 -3.78
C ASP A 403 -28.62 -4.14 -3.55
N GLN A 404 -29.83 -4.25 -4.11
CA GLN A 404 -30.70 -5.40 -3.92
C GLN A 404 -30.02 -6.73 -4.24
N VAL A 405 -29.24 -6.78 -5.33
CA VAL A 405 -28.48 -7.98 -5.76
C VAL A 405 -27.50 -8.44 -4.70
N LEU A 406 -26.79 -7.52 -4.05
CA LEU A 406 -25.85 -7.83 -2.98
C LEU A 406 -26.58 -8.32 -1.74
N GLN A 407 -27.72 -7.70 -1.37
CA GLN A 407 -28.53 -8.14 -0.25
C GLN A 407 -29.07 -9.56 -0.44
N GLU A 408 -29.57 -9.87 -1.63
CA GLU A 408 -30.08 -11.20 -2.00
C GLU A 408 -28.96 -12.24 -1.94
N LYS A 409 -27.78 -11.90 -2.45
CA LYS A 409 -26.61 -12.76 -2.38
C LYS A 409 -26.20 -13.05 -0.93
N ALA A 410 -26.06 -12.03 -0.10
CA ALA A 410 -25.72 -12.19 1.31
C ALA A 410 -26.75 -13.07 2.06
N LYS A 411 -28.03 -12.84 1.86
CA LYS A 411 -29.13 -13.64 2.44
C LYS A 411 -29.13 -15.11 2.00
N SER A 412 -28.58 -15.40 0.83
CA SER A 412 -28.46 -16.78 0.32
C SER A 412 -27.35 -17.60 0.96
N LEU A 413 -26.44 -16.95 1.72
CA LEU A 413 -25.30 -17.61 2.33
C LEU A 413 -25.66 -18.09 3.74
N PRO A 414 -25.52 -19.41 4.04
CA PRO A 414 -26.02 -19.99 5.29
C PRO A 414 -25.23 -19.56 6.54
N ASN A 415 -24.03 -19.02 6.35
CA ASN A 415 -23.16 -18.55 7.43
C ASN A 415 -23.12 -17.02 7.56
N VAL A 416 -24.02 -16.29 6.87
CA VAL A 416 -24.17 -14.83 7.01
C VAL A 416 -25.44 -14.52 7.76
N GLU A 417 -25.32 -13.73 8.82
CA GLU A 417 -26.46 -13.17 9.56
C GLU A 417 -26.40 -11.64 9.55
N VAL A 418 -27.57 -11.02 9.46
CA VAL A 418 -27.70 -9.55 9.46
C VAL A 418 -28.52 -9.11 10.65
N PHE A 419 -27.96 -8.20 11.44
CA PHE A 419 -28.63 -7.54 12.56
C PHE A 419 -28.80 -6.06 12.21
N LEU A 420 -30.02 -5.65 12.08
CA LEU A 420 -30.42 -4.24 11.95
C LEU A 420 -30.55 -3.61 13.34
N HIS A 421 -30.69 -2.29 13.41
CA HIS A 421 -30.82 -1.55 14.69
C HIS A 421 -29.70 -1.85 15.69
N SER A 422 -28.50 -2.19 15.18
CA SER A 422 -27.36 -2.66 15.99
C SER A 422 -26.21 -1.66 15.91
N GLN A 423 -26.05 -0.87 16.96
CA GLN A 423 -24.98 0.12 17.08
C GLN A 423 -23.80 -0.46 17.86
N SER A 424 -22.62 -0.43 17.28
CA SER A 424 -21.38 -0.74 18.00
C SER A 424 -21.02 0.41 18.94
N LEU A 425 -20.84 0.12 20.22
CA LEU A 425 -20.52 1.09 21.26
C LEU A 425 -19.05 1.02 21.69
N GLU A 426 -18.46 -0.17 21.67
CA GLU A 426 -17.09 -0.40 22.11
C GLU A 426 -16.54 -1.67 21.46
N VAL A 427 -15.29 -1.65 21.05
CA VAL A 427 -14.52 -2.85 20.69
C VAL A 427 -13.76 -3.33 21.91
N VAL A 428 -14.13 -4.52 22.38
CA VAL A 428 -13.58 -5.10 23.62
C VAL A 428 -12.49 -6.11 23.28
N GLY A 429 -11.42 -6.08 24.05
CA GLY A 429 -10.32 -7.04 23.90
C GLY A 429 -9.55 -7.27 25.18
N ASP A 430 -8.59 -8.18 25.14
CA ASP A 430 -7.75 -8.59 26.27
C ASP A 430 -6.39 -7.88 26.33
N GLY A 431 -6.20 -6.85 25.48
CA GLY A 431 -4.95 -6.13 25.30
C GLY A 431 -4.13 -6.66 24.11
N ASP A 432 -4.23 -7.94 23.81
CA ASP A 432 -3.53 -8.60 22.69
C ASP A 432 -4.40 -8.73 21.44
N LYS A 433 -5.71 -8.93 21.60
CA LYS A 433 -6.65 -9.10 20.48
C LYS A 433 -8.07 -8.71 20.87
N VAL A 434 -8.91 -8.53 19.85
CA VAL A 434 -10.37 -8.39 20.02
C VAL A 434 -10.95 -9.68 20.58
N THR A 435 -11.76 -9.56 21.63
CA THR A 435 -12.52 -10.65 22.24
C THR A 435 -14.03 -10.47 22.09
N GLY A 436 -14.49 -9.25 21.73
CA GLY A 436 -15.89 -8.96 21.57
C GLY A 436 -16.18 -7.53 21.12
N CYS A 437 -17.44 -7.23 21.00
CA CYS A 437 -17.96 -5.90 20.73
C CYS A 437 -19.18 -5.66 21.61
N LEU A 438 -19.21 -4.52 22.30
CA LEU A 438 -20.40 -4.08 23.00
C LEU A 438 -21.38 -3.47 22.01
N LEU A 439 -22.58 -4.02 21.95
CA LEU A 439 -23.61 -3.55 21.03
C LEU A 439 -24.78 -2.95 21.84
N TYR A 440 -25.36 -1.90 21.28
CA TYR A 440 -26.71 -1.48 21.62
C TYR A 440 -27.65 -1.99 20.52
N THR A 441 -28.65 -2.77 20.89
CA THR A 441 -29.72 -3.20 19.99
C THR A 441 -31.00 -2.60 20.53
N SER A 442 -31.75 -1.86 19.72
CA SER A 442 -33.10 -1.48 20.10
C SER A 442 -33.99 -2.69 19.84
N ASP A 443 -34.28 -3.45 20.87
CA ASP A 443 -35.44 -4.34 20.82
C ASP A 443 -36.68 -3.48 20.66
N ALA A 444 -37.31 -3.60 19.52
CA ALA A 444 -38.59 -2.98 19.26
C ALA A 444 -39.69 -3.71 20.01
#